data_43f22138779dbe4b81d74db06e0b0053
#
_entry.id   43f22138779dbe4b81d74db06e0b0053
#
_cell.length_a   1.000
_cell.length_b   1.000
_cell.length_c   1.000
_cell.angle_alpha   90.00
_cell.angle_beta   90.00
_cell.angle_gamma   90.00
#
_symmetry.space_group_name_H-M   'P 1'
#
loop_
_entity.id
_entity.type
_entity.pdbx_description
1 polymer ?
#
loop_
_entity_poly.entity_id
_entity_poly.type
_entity_poly.pdbx_seq_one_letter_code
_entity_poly.pdbx_strand_id
1 'polypeptide(L)'
;MEKENKEVIKESIKKKEKQPLIKKIINIVGIVFTSILGVILVFFLIGNFTAKNNYGVKMIFNHSTLVVLTDSMEPTYKVGGAIFIEKTDPSKIKVGDDLTFFYDSWGVVVTHRVLEITPPSETNSLYTFKLHGINTESKQCGSEDNPADCTDQYQLVSSDKVIGKVVGSSYAVGQIYTFMMEPYGLVLLLLVPAGYLIYVSIDVIVKTLKQKEENEEKAVNSSASTSKLDSLSSEQKEKLKKELLNELLNKGKENKDE
;
A
#
# COMPACT_ATOMS: atom_id res chain seq x y z
N MET A 1 -42.24 19.77 35.63
CA MET A 1 -41.92 18.34 35.44
C MET A 1 -42.04 17.86 33.98
N GLU A 2 -43.16 18.11 33.27
CA GLU A 2 -43.33 17.65 31.89
C GLU A 2 -42.49 18.41 30.84
N LYS A 3 -42.31 19.70 31.03
CA LYS A 3 -41.45 20.55 30.15
C LYS A 3 -39.96 20.19 30.32
N GLU A 4 -39.55 19.90 31.54
CA GLU A 4 -38.15 19.55 31.87
C GLU A 4 -37.77 18.16 31.31
N ASN A 5 -38.69 17.18 31.35
CA ASN A 5 -38.49 15.85 30.70
C ASN A 5 -38.43 15.95 29.16
N LYS A 6 -39.19 16.85 28.53
CA LYS A 6 -39.13 17.06 27.07
C LYS A 6 -37.84 17.74 26.64
N GLU A 7 -37.25 18.62 27.43
CA GLU A 7 -35.94 19.21 27.15
C GLU A 7 -34.80 18.21 27.33
N VAL A 8 -34.83 17.41 28.40
CA VAL A 8 -33.83 16.35 28.62
C VAL A 8 -33.85 15.32 27.51
N ILE A 9 -35.06 14.94 27.04
CA ILE A 9 -35.19 13.98 25.90
C ILE A 9 -34.73 14.64 24.59
N LYS A 10 -35.02 15.92 24.33
CA LYS A 10 -34.51 16.66 23.16
C LYS A 10 -32.99 16.82 23.19
N GLU A 11 -32.43 17.08 24.36
CA GLU A 11 -30.97 17.20 24.51
C GLU A 11 -30.28 15.85 24.35
N SER A 12 -30.84 14.77 24.85
CA SER A 12 -30.32 13.41 24.67
C SER A 12 -30.42 12.93 23.21
N ILE A 13 -31.47 13.28 22.49
CA ILE A 13 -31.64 13.02 21.05
C ILE A 13 -30.67 13.87 20.22
N LYS A 14 -30.47 15.15 20.59
CA LYS A 14 -29.52 16.05 19.91
C LYS A 14 -28.06 15.69 20.13
N LYS A 15 -27.74 15.00 21.24
CA LYS A 15 -26.41 14.49 21.56
C LYS A 15 -26.06 13.19 20.81
N LYS A 16 -27.07 12.49 20.25
CA LYS A 16 -26.89 11.33 19.40
C LYS A 16 -26.56 11.69 17.94
N GLU A 17 -26.68 12.96 17.59
CA GLU A 17 -26.44 13.48 16.25
C GLU A 17 -25.10 14.20 16.17
N LYS A 18 -24.30 13.70 15.24
CA LYS A 18 -23.02 14.21 14.73
C LYS A 18 -21.79 13.67 15.47
N GLN A 19 -21.48 12.42 15.16
CA GLN A 19 -20.05 12.12 14.98
C GLN A 19 -19.50 13.24 14.07
N PRO A 20 -18.51 14.04 14.51
CA PRO A 20 -18.03 15.12 13.66
C PRO A 20 -17.67 14.53 12.30
N LEU A 21 -18.13 15.12 11.20
CA LEU A 21 -17.88 14.69 9.83
C LEU A 21 -16.41 14.29 9.62
N ILE A 22 -15.52 14.98 10.30
CA ILE A 22 -14.09 14.71 10.33
C ILE A 22 -13.77 13.26 10.80
N LYS A 23 -14.42 12.76 11.87
CA LYS A 23 -14.20 11.37 12.34
C LYS A 23 -14.65 10.33 11.32
N LYS A 24 -15.79 10.57 10.64
CA LYS A 24 -16.26 9.69 9.56
C LYS A 24 -15.27 9.69 8.38
N ILE A 25 -14.78 10.87 8.00
CA ILE A 25 -13.79 11.02 6.93
C ILE A 25 -12.49 10.29 7.31
N ILE A 26 -11.96 10.51 8.50
CA ILE A 26 -10.74 9.84 8.97
C ILE A 26 -10.90 8.31 8.96
N ASN A 27 -12.03 7.78 9.42
CA ASN A 27 -12.28 6.34 9.40
C ASN A 27 -12.37 5.79 7.97
N ILE A 28 -13.06 6.47 7.07
CA ILE A 28 -13.17 6.05 5.67
C ILE A 28 -11.79 6.07 5.00
N VAL A 29 -11.05 7.17 5.15
CA VAL A 29 -9.70 7.30 4.59
C VAL A 29 -8.77 6.23 5.17
N GLY A 30 -8.85 5.96 6.47
CA GLY A 30 -8.05 4.92 7.11
C GLY A 30 -8.39 3.50 6.62
N ILE A 31 -9.67 3.17 6.46
CA ILE A 31 -10.10 1.88 5.90
C ILE A 31 -9.62 1.72 4.46
N VAL A 32 -9.78 2.75 3.63
CA VAL A 32 -9.30 2.73 2.24
C VAL A 32 -7.78 2.58 2.20
N PHE A 33 -7.04 3.32 3.02
CA PHE A 33 -5.59 3.24 3.09
C PHE A 33 -5.10 1.85 3.52
N THR A 34 -5.67 1.28 4.58
CA THR A 34 -5.31 -0.08 5.05
C THR A 34 -5.69 -1.16 4.05
N SER A 35 -6.81 -1.00 3.34
CA SER A 35 -7.21 -1.93 2.28
C SER A 35 -6.22 -1.90 1.11
N ILE A 36 -5.81 -0.71 0.66
CA ILE A 36 -4.81 -0.55 -0.40
C ILE A 36 -3.48 -1.18 0.04
N LEU A 37 -3.05 -0.92 1.27
CA LEU A 37 -1.81 -1.50 1.81
C LEU A 37 -1.87 -3.04 1.86
N GLY A 38 -3.03 -3.60 2.26
CA GLY A 38 -3.28 -5.04 2.25
C GLY A 38 -3.18 -5.65 0.85
N VAL A 39 -3.77 -5.01 -0.16
CA VAL A 39 -3.69 -5.44 -1.56
C VAL A 39 -2.25 -5.40 -2.06
N ILE A 40 -1.50 -4.32 -1.76
CA ILE A 40 -0.09 -4.19 -2.13
C ILE A 40 0.73 -5.31 -1.48
N LEU A 41 0.51 -5.61 -0.19
CA LEU A 41 1.20 -6.67 0.53
C LEU A 41 0.94 -8.04 -0.11
N VAL A 42 -0.33 -8.36 -0.41
CA VAL A 42 -0.70 -9.63 -1.07
C VAL A 42 -0.02 -9.72 -2.44
N PHE A 43 -0.05 -8.65 -3.22
CA PHE A 43 0.62 -8.59 -4.52
C PHE A 43 2.13 -8.81 -4.40
N PHE A 44 2.76 -8.18 -3.40
CA PHE A 44 4.18 -8.35 -3.11
C PHE A 44 4.52 -9.79 -2.70
N LEU A 45 3.70 -10.43 -1.87
CA LEU A 45 3.88 -11.84 -1.48
C LEU A 45 3.77 -12.76 -2.69
N ILE A 46 2.71 -12.62 -3.49
CA ILE A 46 2.53 -13.43 -4.71
C ILE A 46 3.71 -13.19 -5.66
N GLY A 47 4.12 -11.94 -5.86
CA GLY A 47 5.27 -11.60 -6.69
C GLY A 47 6.55 -12.28 -6.23
N ASN A 48 6.84 -12.30 -4.93
CA ASN A 48 8.03 -12.97 -4.40
C ASN A 48 7.99 -14.49 -4.57
N PHE A 49 6.82 -15.13 -4.46
CA PHE A 49 6.66 -16.57 -4.68
C PHE A 49 6.78 -16.96 -6.15
N THR A 50 6.34 -16.10 -7.07
CA THR A 50 6.35 -16.37 -8.51
C THR A 50 7.60 -15.83 -9.21
N ALA A 51 8.41 -15.01 -8.53
CA ALA A 51 9.60 -14.40 -9.09
C ALA A 51 10.65 -15.45 -9.47
N LYS A 52 11.06 -15.39 -10.74
CA LYS A 52 12.21 -16.16 -11.23
C LYS A 52 13.48 -15.37 -10.94
N ASN A 53 14.44 -16.04 -10.31
CA ASN A 53 15.76 -15.45 -10.08
C ASN A 53 16.62 -15.61 -11.33
N ASN A 54 17.12 -14.51 -11.85
CA ASN A 54 18.02 -14.47 -12.99
C ASN A 54 19.25 -13.62 -12.62
N TYR A 55 20.37 -14.27 -12.34
CA TYR A 55 21.62 -13.61 -11.88
C TYR A 55 21.42 -12.67 -10.69
N GLY A 56 20.59 -13.05 -9.70
CA GLY A 56 20.28 -12.20 -8.54
C GLY A 56 19.14 -11.20 -8.76
N VAL A 57 18.69 -11.01 -10.00
CA VAL A 57 17.55 -10.14 -10.32
C VAL A 57 16.25 -10.93 -10.27
N LYS A 58 15.31 -10.53 -9.42
CA LYS A 58 13.98 -11.12 -9.34
C LYS A 58 13.09 -10.57 -10.43
N MET A 59 12.58 -11.41 -11.30
CA MET A 59 11.65 -11.03 -12.36
C MET A 59 10.24 -11.53 -12.05
N ILE A 60 9.27 -10.60 -12.03
CA ILE A 60 7.85 -10.85 -11.83
C ILE A 60 7.15 -10.63 -13.17
N PHE A 61 6.46 -11.64 -13.70
CA PHE A 61 5.82 -11.57 -15.02
C PHE A 61 6.74 -11.04 -16.14
N ASN A 62 7.98 -11.48 -16.14
CA ASN A 62 9.04 -11.06 -17.06
C ASN A 62 9.50 -9.59 -16.92
N HIS A 63 9.10 -8.90 -15.85
CA HIS A 63 9.52 -7.53 -15.56
C HIS A 63 10.30 -7.46 -14.25
N SER A 64 11.20 -6.49 -14.16
CA SER A 64 11.88 -6.14 -12.92
C SER A 64 12.14 -4.63 -12.84
N THR A 65 12.42 -4.17 -11.63
CA THR A 65 12.82 -2.79 -11.37
C THR A 65 14.17 -2.80 -10.67
N LEU A 66 15.11 -2.05 -11.19
CA LEU A 66 16.46 -1.90 -10.64
C LEU A 66 16.75 -0.43 -10.33
N VAL A 67 17.56 -0.19 -9.30
CA VAL A 67 18.06 1.14 -8.99
C VAL A 67 19.41 1.35 -9.67
N VAL A 68 19.57 2.49 -10.29
CA VAL A 68 20.82 2.90 -10.95
C VAL A 68 21.83 3.29 -9.87
N LEU A 69 22.93 2.56 -9.78
CA LEU A 69 23.97 2.76 -8.76
C LEU A 69 25.18 3.55 -9.26
N THR A 70 25.38 3.59 -10.57
CA THR A 70 26.54 4.23 -11.21
C THR A 70 26.11 5.22 -12.27
N ASP A 71 27.00 6.13 -12.59
CA ASP A 71 26.80 7.19 -13.56
C ASP A 71 27.07 6.79 -15.03
N SER A 72 27.43 5.51 -15.29
CA SER A 72 27.81 5.03 -16.63
C SER A 72 26.77 5.27 -17.71
N MET A 73 25.51 5.45 -17.34
CA MET A 73 24.39 5.70 -18.24
C MET A 73 23.81 7.11 -18.13
N GLU A 74 24.50 8.02 -17.46
CA GLU A 74 24.13 9.44 -17.46
C GLU A 74 24.39 10.08 -18.84
N PRO A 75 23.60 11.04 -19.25
CA PRO A 75 22.47 11.65 -18.55
C PRO A 75 21.13 10.92 -18.69
N THR A 76 21.08 9.78 -19.42
CA THR A 76 19.83 9.05 -19.71
C THR A 76 19.22 8.50 -18.42
N TYR A 77 20.03 7.86 -17.58
CA TYR A 77 19.59 7.32 -16.28
C TYR A 77 20.46 7.91 -15.18
N LYS A 78 19.84 8.71 -14.32
CA LYS A 78 20.53 9.34 -13.18
C LYS A 78 20.75 8.36 -12.04
N VAL A 79 21.88 8.48 -11.36
CA VAL A 79 22.17 7.71 -10.13
C VAL A 79 21.04 7.90 -9.11
N GLY A 80 20.61 6.80 -8.49
CA GLY A 80 19.47 6.75 -7.56
C GLY A 80 18.11 6.71 -8.24
N GLY A 81 18.03 6.76 -9.58
CA GLY A 81 16.82 6.54 -10.35
C GLY A 81 16.48 5.04 -10.48
N ALA A 82 15.23 4.73 -10.81
CA ALA A 82 14.81 3.38 -11.15
C ALA A 82 14.77 3.19 -12.66
N ILE A 83 15.18 2.01 -13.14
CA ILE A 83 14.94 1.52 -14.50
C ILE A 83 14.00 0.32 -14.44
N PHE A 84 13.09 0.23 -15.40
CA PHE A 84 12.17 -0.87 -15.58
C PHE A 84 12.66 -1.73 -16.73
N ILE A 85 12.88 -3.01 -16.46
CA ILE A 85 13.38 -3.96 -17.46
C ILE A 85 12.33 -5.02 -17.77
N GLU A 86 12.30 -5.45 -19.01
CA GLU A 86 11.46 -6.52 -19.51
C GLU A 86 12.32 -7.60 -20.18
N LYS A 87 12.03 -8.88 -19.86
CA LYS A 87 12.68 -9.99 -20.55
C LYS A 87 12.27 -9.99 -22.02
N THR A 88 13.24 -9.83 -22.89
CA THR A 88 13.02 -9.66 -24.33
C THR A 88 13.71 -10.78 -25.09
N ASP A 89 13.09 -11.22 -26.18
CA ASP A 89 13.71 -12.15 -27.12
C ASP A 89 14.94 -11.47 -27.76
N PRO A 90 16.12 -12.13 -27.76
CA PRO A 90 17.33 -11.58 -28.34
C PRO A 90 17.18 -11.12 -29.80
N SER A 91 16.34 -11.79 -30.60
CA SER A 91 16.08 -11.40 -31.99
C SER A 91 15.36 -10.08 -32.17
N LYS A 92 14.70 -9.56 -31.10
CA LYS A 92 13.96 -8.30 -31.12
C LYS A 92 14.77 -7.11 -30.60
N ILE A 93 15.99 -7.38 -30.12
CA ILE A 93 16.89 -6.35 -29.63
C ILE A 93 17.46 -5.58 -30.82
N LYS A 94 17.59 -4.27 -30.68
CA LYS A 94 18.10 -3.36 -31.72
C LYS A 94 19.29 -2.57 -31.20
N VAL A 95 20.12 -2.11 -32.12
CA VAL A 95 21.15 -1.11 -31.84
C VAL A 95 20.49 0.15 -31.26
N GLY A 96 21.05 0.66 -30.18
CA GLY A 96 20.50 1.79 -29.40
C GLY A 96 19.59 1.38 -28.24
N ASP A 97 19.21 0.11 -28.13
CA ASP A 97 18.50 -0.40 -26.96
C ASP A 97 19.44 -0.45 -25.74
N ASP A 98 18.90 -0.23 -24.57
CA ASP A 98 19.65 -0.39 -23.31
C ASP A 98 19.33 -1.75 -22.69
N LEU A 99 20.36 -2.56 -22.47
CA LEU A 99 20.25 -3.91 -21.95
C LEU A 99 20.83 -4.01 -20.54
N THR A 100 20.11 -4.73 -19.69
CA THR A 100 20.60 -5.17 -18.39
C THR A 100 21.07 -6.62 -18.54
N PHE A 101 22.29 -6.89 -18.13
CA PHE A 101 22.97 -8.18 -18.29
C PHE A 101 23.88 -8.48 -17.11
N PHE A 102 24.20 -9.75 -16.93
CA PHE A 102 25.21 -10.18 -15.98
C PHE A 102 26.58 -10.17 -16.65
N TYR A 103 27.51 -9.44 -16.07
CA TYR A 103 28.87 -9.35 -16.58
C TYR A 103 29.81 -10.22 -15.75
N ASP A 104 30.19 -11.36 -16.31
CA ASP A 104 30.97 -12.40 -15.62
C ASP A 104 32.30 -11.89 -15.07
N SER A 105 33.00 -11.02 -15.79
CA SER A 105 34.31 -10.49 -15.39
C SER A 105 34.26 -9.71 -14.08
N TRP A 106 33.12 -9.05 -13.79
CA TRP A 106 32.94 -8.27 -12.55
C TRP A 106 32.01 -8.94 -11.54
N GLY A 107 31.30 -9.99 -11.96
CA GLY A 107 30.33 -10.69 -11.13
C GLY A 107 29.12 -9.84 -10.73
N VAL A 108 28.76 -8.83 -11.53
CA VAL A 108 27.71 -7.87 -11.25
C VAL A 108 26.74 -7.71 -12.42
N VAL A 109 25.57 -7.19 -12.10
CA VAL A 109 24.56 -6.80 -13.08
C VAL A 109 24.85 -5.37 -13.57
N VAL A 110 24.91 -5.21 -14.88
CA VAL A 110 25.25 -3.94 -15.54
C VAL A 110 24.14 -3.59 -16.54
N THR A 111 23.92 -2.30 -16.77
CA THR A 111 23.02 -1.82 -17.81
C THR A 111 23.79 -0.88 -18.74
N HIS A 112 23.87 -1.28 -20.02
CA HIS A 112 24.58 -0.50 -21.04
C HIS A 112 23.82 -0.51 -22.37
N ARG A 113 24.21 0.38 -23.28
CA ARG A 113 23.62 0.57 -24.59
C ARG A 113 24.23 -0.36 -25.64
N VAL A 114 23.37 -0.94 -26.47
CA VAL A 114 23.78 -1.79 -27.61
C VAL A 114 24.34 -0.93 -28.72
N LEU A 115 25.59 -1.18 -29.07
CA LEU A 115 26.27 -0.55 -30.20
C LEU A 115 26.24 -1.41 -31.47
N GLU A 116 26.38 -2.73 -31.28
CA GLU A 116 26.48 -3.68 -32.36
C GLU A 116 25.86 -5.02 -31.99
N ILE A 117 25.28 -5.71 -32.95
CA ILE A 117 24.64 -7.01 -32.75
C ILE A 117 25.23 -7.98 -33.72
N THR A 118 25.82 -9.06 -33.23
CA THR A 118 26.29 -10.19 -34.03
C THR A 118 25.24 -11.31 -33.94
N PRO A 119 24.58 -11.65 -35.05
CA PRO A 119 23.59 -12.73 -35.07
C PRO A 119 24.25 -14.10 -34.89
N PRO A 120 23.47 -15.14 -34.56
CA PRO A 120 23.95 -16.50 -34.50
C PRO A 120 24.61 -16.95 -35.81
N SER A 121 25.66 -17.75 -35.68
CA SER A 121 26.41 -18.35 -36.80
C SER A 121 26.57 -19.85 -36.60
N GLU A 122 27.14 -20.51 -37.58
CA GLU A 122 27.41 -21.97 -37.47
C GLU A 122 28.32 -22.34 -36.28
N THR A 123 29.19 -21.42 -35.88
CA THR A 123 30.14 -21.59 -34.76
C THR A 123 29.59 -21.08 -33.43
N ASN A 124 28.58 -20.20 -33.44
CA ASN A 124 27.97 -19.64 -32.23
C ASN A 124 26.47 -19.56 -32.42
N SER A 125 25.72 -20.38 -31.71
CA SER A 125 24.26 -20.43 -31.79
C SER A 125 23.54 -19.27 -31.03
N LEU A 126 24.29 -18.38 -30.35
CA LEU A 126 23.75 -17.27 -29.57
C LEU A 126 24.04 -15.92 -30.20
N TYR A 127 23.15 -14.94 -29.98
CA TYR A 127 23.44 -13.55 -30.28
C TYR A 127 24.58 -13.06 -29.39
N THR A 128 25.45 -12.21 -29.95
CA THR A 128 26.44 -11.47 -29.16
C THR A 128 26.18 -9.97 -29.30
N PHE A 129 26.12 -9.28 -28.20
CA PHE A 129 25.88 -7.83 -28.13
C PHE A 129 27.16 -7.14 -27.70
N LYS A 130 27.54 -6.09 -28.43
CA LYS A 130 28.59 -5.16 -28.04
C LYS A 130 27.94 -3.99 -27.32
N LEU A 131 28.24 -3.83 -26.06
CA LEU A 131 27.58 -2.89 -25.15
C LEU A 131 28.56 -1.87 -24.58
N HIS A 132 28.07 -0.67 -24.29
CA HIS A 132 28.87 0.43 -23.77
C HIS A 132 28.04 1.37 -22.89
N GLY A 133 28.63 1.90 -21.81
CA GLY A 133 28.07 3.00 -21.05
C GLY A 133 28.08 4.29 -21.87
N ILE A 134 27.04 5.09 -21.77
CA ILE A 134 26.90 6.34 -22.56
C ILE A 134 27.60 7.53 -21.93
N ASN A 135 27.88 7.51 -20.63
CA ASN A 135 28.66 8.55 -19.97
C ASN A 135 30.16 8.35 -20.27
N THR A 136 30.64 9.08 -21.23
CA THR A 136 32.04 9.08 -21.64
C THR A 136 32.90 10.06 -20.85
N GLU A 137 32.29 11.02 -20.13
CA GLU A 137 32.99 12.04 -19.38
C GLU A 137 33.55 11.55 -18.04
N SER A 138 32.96 10.55 -17.44
CA SER A 138 33.34 10.06 -16.10
C SER A 138 34.55 9.13 -16.13
N LYS A 139 35.03 8.71 -17.29
CA LYS A 139 36.20 7.83 -17.41
C LYS A 139 37.27 8.48 -18.26
N GLN A 140 38.36 8.77 -17.63
CA GLN A 140 39.63 8.94 -18.29
C GLN A 140 39.95 7.71 -19.14
N CYS A 141 39.44 7.73 -20.37
CA CYS A 141 39.97 6.85 -21.39
C CYS A 141 41.35 7.34 -21.72
N GLY A 142 42.37 6.60 -21.30
CA GLY A 142 43.75 6.78 -21.73
C GLY A 142 44.31 8.19 -21.57
N SER A 143 45.48 8.32 -21.04
CA SER A 143 46.26 9.53 -21.27
C SER A 143 46.48 9.71 -22.80
N GLU A 144 46.69 10.95 -23.26
CA GLU A 144 47.05 11.23 -24.64
C GLU A 144 48.15 10.33 -25.21
N ASP A 145 48.91 9.69 -24.33
CA ASP A 145 50.04 8.81 -24.66
C ASP A 145 49.69 7.34 -24.90
N ASN A 146 48.49 6.88 -24.54
CA ASN A 146 48.08 5.50 -24.77
C ASN A 146 46.57 5.34 -25.07
N PRO A 147 46.18 5.56 -26.35
CA PRO A 147 44.78 5.36 -26.74
C PRO A 147 44.33 3.89 -26.73
N ALA A 148 45.22 2.93 -26.51
CA ALA A 148 44.89 1.50 -26.46
C ALA A 148 44.17 1.05 -25.16
N ASP A 149 44.23 1.86 -24.11
CA ASP A 149 43.55 1.58 -22.83
C ASP A 149 42.00 1.74 -22.87
N CYS A 150 41.47 2.12 -24.01
CA CYS A 150 40.04 2.23 -24.21
C CYS A 150 39.37 0.91 -24.67
N THR A 151 40.12 -0.16 -24.82
CA THR A 151 39.57 -1.47 -25.22
C THR A 151 38.62 -2.09 -24.16
N ASP A 152 38.74 -1.66 -22.92
CA ASP A 152 37.85 -2.11 -21.82
C ASP A 152 36.50 -1.36 -21.75
N GLN A 153 36.26 -0.42 -22.65
CA GLN A 153 34.99 0.32 -22.67
C GLN A 153 33.81 -0.47 -23.24
N TYR A 154 34.09 -1.52 -24.00
CA TYR A 154 33.04 -2.33 -24.61
C TYR A 154 32.95 -3.67 -23.93
N GLN A 155 31.72 -4.06 -23.58
CA GLN A 155 31.44 -5.40 -23.13
C GLN A 155 30.86 -6.23 -24.29
N LEU A 156 31.45 -7.38 -24.56
CA LEU A 156 30.87 -8.39 -25.43
C LEU A 156 30.07 -9.37 -24.58
N VAL A 157 28.77 -9.40 -24.78
CA VAL A 157 27.82 -10.14 -23.96
C VAL A 157 26.99 -11.07 -24.81
N SER A 158 26.99 -12.36 -24.45
CA SER A 158 26.16 -13.38 -25.09
C SER A 158 24.68 -13.24 -24.60
N SER A 159 23.75 -13.61 -25.47
CA SER A 159 22.32 -13.47 -25.20
C SER A 159 21.82 -14.24 -24.00
N ASP A 160 22.50 -15.31 -23.58
CA ASP A 160 22.18 -16.08 -22.36
C ASP A 160 22.45 -15.28 -21.06
N LYS A 161 23.31 -14.27 -21.10
CA LYS A 161 23.64 -13.41 -20.00
C LYS A 161 22.71 -12.17 -19.92
N VAL A 162 21.93 -11.93 -20.94
CA VAL A 162 20.98 -10.81 -20.97
C VAL A 162 19.80 -11.12 -20.04
N ILE A 163 19.57 -10.22 -19.09
CA ILE A 163 18.48 -10.31 -18.12
C ILE A 163 17.22 -9.69 -18.73
N GLY A 164 17.35 -8.52 -19.35
CA GLY A 164 16.23 -7.84 -19.98
C GLY A 164 16.63 -6.54 -20.65
N LYS A 165 15.71 -5.98 -21.42
CA LYS A 165 15.79 -4.67 -22.06
C LYS A 165 15.13 -3.62 -21.18
N VAL A 166 15.71 -2.44 -21.08
CA VAL A 166 15.10 -1.29 -20.39
C VAL A 166 13.93 -0.78 -21.23
N VAL A 167 12.75 -0.72 -20.60
CA VAL A 167 11.51 -0.24 -21.22
C VAL A 167 11.03 1.10 -20.65
N GLY A 168 11.66 1.57 -19.60
CA GLY A 168 11.36 2.87 -19.00
C GLY A 168 12.24 3.16 -17.79
N SER A 169 12.18 4.41 -17.34
CA SER A 169 12.90 4.86 -16.14
C SER A 169 12.13 5.94 -15.40
N SER A 170 12.36 6.04 -14.09
CA SER A 170 11.80 7.11 -13.27
C SER A 170 12.72 7.44 -12.10
N TYR A 171 13.20 8.68 -12.05
CA TYR A 171 14.01 9.16 -10.94
C TYR A 171 13.22 9.16 -9.62
N ALA A 172 11.98 9.64 -9.65
CA ALA A 172 11.13 9.70 -8.46
C ALA A 172 10.85 8.31 -7.85
N VAL A 173 10.58 7.31 -8.69
CA VAL A 173 10.37 5.92 -8.21
C VAL A 173 11.64 5.37 -7.58
N GLY A 174 12.81 5.65 -8.18
CA GLY A 174 14.10 5.24 -7.61
C GLY A 174 14.34 5.85 -6.23
N GLN A 175 14.08 7.15 -6.06
CA GLN A 175 14.23 7.83 -4.78
C GLN A 175 13.27 7.28 -3.70
N ILE A 176 12.02 7.02 -4.06
CA ILE A 176 11.05 6.39 -3.15
C ILE A 176 11.52 5.00 -2.75
N TYR A 177 11.97 4.19 -3.71
CA TYR A 177 12.47 2.85 -3.44
C TYR A 177 13.68 2.88 -2.51
N THR A 178 14.67 3.73 -2.78
CA THR A 178 15.87 3.90 -1.94
C THR A 178 15.49 4.35 -0.54
N PHE A 179 14.60 5.35 -0.42
CA PHE A 179 14.10 5.80 0.90
C PHE A 179 13.43 4.67 1.68
N MET A 180 12.60 3.84 1.01
CA MET A 180 11.91 2.72 1.66
C MET A 180 12.86 1.59 2.09
N MET A 181 14.00 1.43 1.41
CA MET A 181 15.02 0.43 1.77
C MET A 181 15.92 0.87 2.92
N GLU A 182 15.97 2.17 3.22
CA GLU A 182 16.67 2.68 4.39
C GLU A 182 15.95 2.28 5.69
N PRO A 183 16.69 2.05 6.80
CA PRO A 183 16.09 1.59 8.06
C PRO A 183 14.93 2.46 8.55
N TYR A 184 15.04 3.78 8.42
CA TYR A 184 13.99 4.72 8.84
C TYR A 184 12.76 4.67 7.93
N GLY A 185 12.93 4.39 6.64
CA GLY A 185 11.83 4.19 5.70
C GLY A 185 11.00 2.95 6.06
N LEU A 186 11.67 1.83 6.36
CA LEU A 186 11.03 0.60 6.82
C LEU A 186 10.29 0.81 8.15
N VAL A 187 10.91 1.49 9.11
CA VAL A 187 10.28 1.82 10.40
C VAL A 187 9.02 2.66 10.18
N LEU A 188 9.08 3.69 9.34
CA LEU A 188 7.92 4.53 9.03
C LEU A 188 6.80 3.73 8.35
N LEU A 189 7.15 2.86 7.41
CA LEU A 189 6.21 2.00 6.70
C LEU A 189 5.44 1.06 7.64
N LEU A 190 6.08 0.60 8.72
CA LEU A 190 5.47 -0.27 9.73
C LEU A 190 4.71 0.51 10.81
N LEU A 191 5.27 1.63 11.29
CA LEU A 191 4.68 2.38 12.41
C LEU A 191 3.38 3.11 12.03
N VAL A 192 3.27 3.64 10.81
CA VAL A 192 2.08 4.37 10.39
C VAL A 192 0.82 3.47 10.37
N PRO A 193 0.81 2.30 9.71
CA PRO A 193 -0.35 1.42 9.76
C PRO A 193 -0.57 0.80 11.15
N ALA A 194 0.49 0.48 11.91
CA ALA A 194 0.37 -0.02 13.26
C ALA A 194 -0.30 1.00 14.20
N GLY A 195 0.12 2.26 14.15
CA GLY A 195 -0.49 3.36 14.91
C GLY A 195 -1.97 3.55 14.55
N TYR A 196 -2.31 3.44 13.27
CA TYR A 196 -3.71 3.51 12.83
C TYR A 196 -4.54 2.33 13.37
N LEU A 197 -4.01 1.10 13.33
CA LEU A 197 -4.70 -0.07 13.88
C LEU A 197 -4.92 0.05 15.39
N ILE A 198 -3.93 0.55 16.14
CA ILE A 198 -4.06 0.84 17.57
C ILE A 198 -5.17 1.88 17.81
N TYR A 199 -5.18 2.97 17.05
CA TYR A 199 -6.21 4.00 17.15
C TYR A 199 -7.63 3.42 16.93
N VAL A 200 -7.82 2.63 15.88
CA VAL A 200 -9.12 1.98 15.59
C VAL A 200 -9.51 1.01 16.70
N SER A 201 -8.56 0.22 17.21
CA SER A 201 -8.80 -0.74 18.29
C SER A 201 -9.26 -0.05 19.56
N ILE A 202 -8.64 1.05 19.96
CA ILE A 202 -9.03 1.84 21.13
C ILE A 202 -10.45 2.41 20.93
N ASP A 203 -10.79 2.94 19.75
CA ASP A 203 -12.13 3.49 19.48
C ASP A 203 -13.22 2.40 19.59
N VAL A 204 -12.94 1.19 19.09
CA VAL A 204 -13.85 0.04 19.20
C VAL A 204 -14.02 -0.39 20.67
N ILE A 205 -12.93 -0.53 21.42
CA ILE A 205 -12.97 -0.92 22.84
C ILE A 205 -13.79 0.08 23.65
N VAL A 206 -13.52 1.38 23.49
CA VAL A 206 -14.25 2.44 24.23
C VAL A 206 -15.74 2.41 23.89
N LYS A 207 -16.11 2.20 22.64
CA LYS A 207 -17.53 2.07 22.25
C LYS A 207 -18.19 0.84 22.85
N THR A 208 -17.50 -0.30 22.84
CA THR A 208 -18.01 -1.56 23.41
C THR A 208 -18.21 -1.45 24.91
N LEU A 209 -17.28 -0.84 25.62
CA LEU A 209 -17.40 -0.62 27.08
C LEU A 209 -18.58 0.28 27.41
N LYS A 210 -18.74 1.42 26.69
CA LYS A 210 -19.90 2.31 26.89
C LYS A 210 -21.24 1.62 26.61
N GLN A 211 -21.28 0.77 25.59
CA GLN A 211 -22.49 0.03 25.24
C GLN A 211 -22.82 -1.02 26.30
N LYS A 212 -21.80 -1.60 26.93
CA LYS A 212 -21.99 -2.55 28.03
C LYS A 212 -22.52 -1.84 29.28
N GLU A 213 -21.95 -0.69 29.66
CA GLU A 213 -22.45 0.13 30.77
C GLU A 213 -23.90 0.57 30.56
N GLU A 214 -24.25 1.05 29.35
CA GLU A 214 -25.62 1.46 29.02
C GLU A 214 -26.62 0.28 29.07
N ASN A 215 -26.18 -0.91 28.70
CA ASN A 215 -27.00 -2.11 28.77
C ASN A 215 -27.18 -2.62 30.19
N GLU A 216 -26.13 -2.54 31.03
CA GLU A 216 -26.21 -2.90 32.46
C GLU A 216 -27.13 -1.93 33.23
N GLU A 217 -27.04 -0.64 32.95
CA GLU A 217 -27.92 0.38 33.53
C GLU A 217 -29.39 0.17 33.13
N LYS A 218 -29.66 -0.19 31.88
CA LYS A 218 -30.99 -0.55 31.42
C LYS A 218 -31.52 -1.85 32.10
N ALA A 219 -30.66 -2.82 32.29
CA ALA A 219 -31.01 -4.07 32.95
C ALA A 219 -31.35 -3.85 34.45
N VAL A 220 -30.57 -3.02 35.15
CA VAL A 220 -30.81 -2.64 36.55
C VAL A 220 -32.12 -1.86 36.69
N ASN A 221 -32.35 -0.87 35.80
CA ASN A 221 -33.60 -0.10 35.82
C ASN A 221 -34.83 -0.94 35.45
N SER A 222 -34.71 -1.90 34.57
CA SER A 222 -35.75 -2.89 34.24
C SER A 222 -36.07 -3.79 35.46
N SER A 223 -35.06 -4.30 36.14
CA SER A 223 -35.20 -5.13 37.32
C SER A 223 -35.82 -4.37 38.50
N ALA A 224 -35.43 -3.10 38.69
CA ALA A 224 -36.02 -2.22 39.72
C ALA A 224 -37.49 -1.88 39.42
N SER A 225 -37.85 -1.73 38.15
CA SER A 225 -39.26 -1.51 37.75
C SER A 225 -40.10 -2.75 37.94
N THR A 226 -39.56 -3.94 37.66
CA THR A 226 -40.26 -5.20 37.86
C THR A 226 -40.49 -5.49 39.36
N SER A 227 -39.48 -5.25 40.20
CA SER A 227 -39.62 -5.45 41.67
C SER A 227 -40.63 -4.44 42.29
N LYS A 228 -40.71 -3.20 41.76
CA LYS A 228 -41.75 -2.26 42.18
C LYS A 228 -43.16 -2.69 41.75
N LEU A 229 -43.28 -3.31 40.60
CA LEU A 229 -44.56 -3.82 40.09
C LEU A 229 -45.03 -5.03 40.89
N ASP A 230 -44.12 -5.88 41.35
CA ASP A 230 -44.43 -7.06 42.15
C ASP A 230 -44.79 -6.73 43.58
N SER A 231 -44.35 -5.60 44.10
CA SER A 231 -44.71 -5.12 45.45
C SER A 231 -46.07 -4.40 45.54
N LEU A 232 -46.71 -4.12 44.39
CA LEU A 232 -48.06 -3.53 44.35
C LEU A 232 -49.16 -4.59 44.59
N SER A 233 -50.17 -4.22 45.39
CA SER A 233 -51.33 -5.09 45.61
C SER A 233 -52.10 -5.31 44.28
N SER A 234 -52.85 -6.41 44.20
CA SER A 234 -53.66 -6.77 43.01
C SER A 234 -54.60 -5.64 42.57
N GLU A 235 -55.10 -4.86 43.50
CA GLU A 235 -56.00 -3.75 43.25
C GLU A 235 -55.29 -2.51 42.65
N GLN A 236 -54.06 -2.26 43.09
CA GLN A 236 -53.21 -1.20 42.55
C GLN A 236 -52.69 -1.53 41.12
N LYS A 237 -52.41 -2.82 40.84
CA LYS A 237 -52.04 -3.27 39.49
C LYS A 237 -53.18 -3.08 38.51
N GLU A 238 -54.42 -3.30 38.92
CA GLU A 238 -55.61 -3.16 38.09
C GLU A 238 -55.95 -1.68 37.80
N LYS A 239 -55.78 -0.80 38.78
CA LYS A 239 -55.92 0.66 38.61
C LYS A 239 -54.87 1.20 37.62
N LEU A 240 -53.62 0.84 37.79
CA LEU A 240 -52.52 1.27 36.90
C LEU A 240 -52.72 0.80 35.45
N LYS A 241 -53.23 -0.46 35.30
CA LYS A 241 -53.54 -1.03 33.98
C LYS A 241 -54.67 -0.25 33.26
N LYS A 242 -55.72 0.15 34.00
CA LYS A 242 -56.83 0.94 33.46
C LYS A 242 -56.38 2.37 33.07
N GLU A 243 -55.50 2.97 33.87
CA GLU A 243 -54.95 4.31 33.61
C GLU A 243 -54.05 4.34 32.35
N LEU A 244 -53.15 3.32 32.23
CA LEU A 244 -52.32 3.13 31.02
C LEU A 244 -53.13 2.85 29.76
N LEU A 245 -54.20 2.06 29.91
CA LEU A 245 -55.08 1.77 28.77
C LEU A 245 -55.83 3.01 28.28
N ASN A 246 -56.31 3.87 29.19
CA ASN A 246 -56.94 5.15 28.84
C ASN A 246 -55.95 6.14 28.24
N GLU A 247 -54.71 6.15 28.69
CA GLU A 247 -53.66 7.03 28.11
C GLU A 247 -53.27 6.60 26.70
N LEU A 248 -53.15 5.31 26.46
CA LEU A 248 -52.91 4.73 25.13
C LEU A 248 -54.08 4.98 24.18
N LEU A 249 -55.33 4.88 24.65
CA LEU A 249 -56.55 5.18 23.84
C LEU A 249 -56.64 6.66 23.50
N ASN A 250 -56.23 7.58 24.37
CA ASN A 250 -56.21 9.02 24.11
C ASN A 250 -55.10 9.38 23.13
N LYS A 251 -53.88 8.80 23.27
CA LYS A 251 -52.81 8.99 22.29
C LYS A 251 -53.15 8.43 20.90
N GLY A 252 -53.91 7.31 20.85
CA GLY A 252 -54.35 6.75 19.57
C GLY A 252 -55.44 7.58 18.85
N LYS A 253 -56.10 8.49 19.56
CA LYS A 253 -57.06 9.43 18.96
C LYS A 253 -56.39 10.71 18.45
N GLU A 254 -55.36 11.22 19.13
CA GLU A 254 -54.62 12.38 18.65
C GLU A 254 -53.83 12.11 17.33
N ASN A 255 -53.42 10.87 17.06
CA ASN A 255 -52.73 10.52 15.81
C ASN A 255 -53.64 10.18 14.63
N LYS A 256 -55.00 10.34 14.80
CA LYS A 256 -55.96 10.09 13.69
C LYS A 256 -56.54 11.35 13.10
N ASP A 257 -56.25 12.51 13.73
CA ASP A 257 -56.78 13.83 13.32
C ASP A 257 -55.66 14.75 12.76
N GLU A 258 -54.49 14.23 12.42
CA GLU A 258 -53.44 14.80 11.56
C GLU A 258 -53.35 13.98 10.27
#